data_723e41e2c32b717e5d4ffee95693b0c6
#
_entry.id   723e41e2c32b717e5d4ffee95693b0c6
#
_cell.length_a   1.000
_cell.length_b   1.000
_cell.length_c   1.000
_cell.angle_alpha   90.00
_cell.angle_beta   90.00
_cell.angle_gamma   90.00
#
_symmetry.space_group_name_H-M   'P 1'
#
loop_
_entity.id
_entity.type
_entity.pdbx_description
1 polymer ?
#
loop_
_entity_poly.entity_id
_entity_poly.type
_entity_poly.pdbx_seq_one_letter_code
_entity_poly.pdbx_strand_id
1 'polypeptide(L)'
;MAIHVGSYRISLDAKDANANLNFVSHAHSDHTGGVKKDNEILCSEITRDLLQTRTRFELKTVGVPKGVELLDSGHMFGSKQLYVEAEDGATIVYSGDYQLQVSPVAQRIEIRKADTLIIDSTYPYPDVVFDDKEEVITSIQHYIKARMDTGSVLFGAYAMGKAQELIKICNDMGVAPIVDSNIAKISGVYSRHGIDLDFSERELGDTVSDADFKEPVWIASMHKVNRVRSLVAAMNRKVFTAVATGFAMTQRFNTDVQFALSDHADFRQAIEYIEQCGPKLIYTRGQGCDIFAKNLKSHGYDAQPLGRDTANLVMNHI
;
A
#
# COMPACT_ATOMS: atom_id res chain seq x y z
N MET A 1 -1.50 17.23 9.89
CA MET A 1 -2.99 17.36 9.89
C MET A 1 -3.54 16.51 11.03
N ALA A 2 -4.56 16.99 11.72
CA ALA A 2 -5.18 16.23 12.78
C ALA A 2 -6.70 16.46 12.82
N ILE A 3 -7.43 15.46 13.35
CA ILE A 3 -8.87 15.51 13.65
C ILE A 3 -9.03 15.54 15.16
N HIS A 4 -10.02 16.27 15.67
CA HIS A 4 -10.36 16.29 17.08
C HIS A 4 -11.52 15.34 17.36
N VAL A 5 -11.39 14.47 18.38
CA VAL A 5 -12.44 13.55 18.83
C VAL A 5 -12.38 13.47 20.34
N GLY A 6 -13.37 14.01 21.03
CA GLY A 6 -13.35 14.10 22.50
C GLY A 6 -12.07 14.79 22.99
N SER A 7 -11.29 14.11 23.83
CA SER A 7 -10.01 14.61 24.33
C SER A 7 -8.82 14.37 23.39
N TYR A 8 -9.03 13.68 22.26
CA TYR A 8 -7.95 13.33 21.35
C TYR A 8 -7.82 14.34 20.21
N ARG A 9 -6.58 14.72 19.93
CA ARG A 9 -6.14 15.34 18.70
C ARG A 9 -5.35 14.28 17.92
N ILE A 10 -6.01 13.65 16.95
CA ILE A 10 -5.49 12.52 16.19
C ILE A 10 -4.77 13.01 14.93
N SER A 11 -3.46 12.83 14.84
CA SER A 11 -2.73 13.07 13.59
C SER A 11 -2.99 11.95 12.59
N LEU A 12 -3.06 12.28 11.30
CA LEU A 12 -3.32 11.34 10.21
C LEU A 12 -2.05 11.09 9.42
N ASP A 13 -1.39 9.94 9.62
CA ASP A 13 -0.16 9.51 8.92
C ASP A 13 0.97 10.55 8.88
N ALA A 14 0.96 11.52 9.76
CA ALA A 14 1.85 12.65 9.71
C ALA A 14 2.42 13.00 11.09
N LYS A 15 3.58 13.65 11.08
CA LYS A 15 4.11 14.29 12.28
C LYS A 15 3.28 15.53 12.60
N ASP A 16 2.62 15.53 13.75
CA ASP A 16 1.99 16.71 14.34
C ASP A 16 2.47 16.85 15.80
N ALA A 17 3.13 17.96 16.11
CA ALA A 17 3.70 18.19 17.44
C ALA A 17 2.65 18.38 18.54
N ASN A 18 1.43 18.74 18.14
CA ASN A 18 0.32 19.00 19.05
C ASN A 18 -0.64 17.79 19.15
N ALA A 19 -0.42 16.71 18.34
CA ALA A 19 -1.22 15.52 18.44
C ALA A 19 -0.87 14.74 19.72
N ASN A 20 -1.88 14.28 20.43
CA ASN A 20 -1.73 13.35 21.54
C ASN A 20 -2.01 11.90 21.15
N LEU A 21 -2.51 11.68 19.94
CA LEU A 21 -2.68 10.35 19.34
C LEU A 21 -2.29 10.39 17.86
N ASN A 22 -1.58 9.35 17.38
CA ASN A 22 -1.12 9.30 16.01
C ASN A 22 -1.75 8.10 15.30
N PHE A 23 -2.69 8.36 14.39
CA PHE A 23 -3.22 7.33 13.51
C PHE A 23 -2.22 7.00 12.42
N VAL A 24 -1.96 5.71 12.23
CA VAL A 24 -1.12 5.16 11.15
C VAL A 24 -1.99 4.19 10.35
N SER A 25 -2.37 4.62 9.15
CA SER A 25 -3.27 3.86 8.29
C SER A 25 -2.65 2.53 7.86
N HIS A 26 -1.37 2.54 7.52
CA HIS A 26 -0.61 1.35 7.10
C HIS A 26 0.91 1.56 7.27
N ALA A 27 1.66 0.51 6.99
CA ALA A 27 3.07 0.48 7.35
C ALA A 27 4.03 1.00 6.25
N HIS A 28 3.61 1.64 5.17
CA HIS A 28 4.52 2.30 4.23
C HIS A 28 5.22 3.51 4.86
N SER A 29 6.42 3.83 4.39
CA SER A 29 7.31 4.81 5.06
C SER A 29 6.80 6.23 5.08
N ASP A 30 6.08 6.64 4.07
CA ASP A 30 5.47 7.96 3.89
C ASP A 30 4.25 8.19 4.79
N HIS A 31 3.67 7.13 5.36
CA HIS A 31 2.54 7.17 6.30
C HIS A 31 2.96 7.07 7.78
N THR A 32 4.25 6.96 8.06
CA THR A 32 4.78 6.72 9.42
C THR A 32 5.35 7.96 10.11
N GLY A 33 4.97 9.15 9.68
CA GLY A 33 5.48 10.41 10.26
C GLY A 33 5.25 10.58 11.76
N GLY A 34 4.17 9.97 12.30
CA GLY A 34 3.84 9.96 13.73
C GLY A 34 4.54 8.86 14.55
N VAL A 35 5.21 7.89 13.90
CA VAL A 35 5.83 6.74 14.57
C VAL A 35 7.13 7.14 15.25
N LYS A 36 7.10 7.27 16.58
CA LYS A 36 8.24 7.59 17.43
C LYS A 36 8.16 6.81 18.74
N LYS A 37 9.30 6.66 19.43
CA LYS A 37 9.42 5.90 20.66
C LYS A 37 8.39 6.27 21.75
N ASP A 38 8.08 7.56 21.89
CA ASP A 38 7.26 8.06 22.97
C ASP A 38 5.83 8.43 22.55
N ASN A 39 5.49 8.27 21.27
CA ASN A 39 4.16 8.57 20.74
C ASN A 39 3.20 7.38 20.94
N GLU A 40 1.97 7.70 21.32
CA GLU A 40 0.86 6.75 21.24
C GLU A 40 0.37 6.62 19.81
N ILE A 41 0.19 5.37 19.36
CA ILE A 41 -0.14 5.02 17.98
C ILE A 41 -1.46 4.27 17.95
N LEU A 42 -2.38 4.72 17.10
CA LEU A 42 -3.59 4.04 16.72
C LEU A 42 -3.37 3.39 15.34
N CYS A 43 -3.39 2.08 15.28
CA CYS A 43 -3.28 1.30 14.03
C CYS A 43 -3.84 -0.10 14.24
N SER A 44 -3.97 -0.89 13.16
CA SER A 44 -4.27 -2.31 13.28
C SER A 44 -3.10 -3.09 13.90
N GLU A 45 -3.39 -4.26 14.48
CA GLU A 45 -2.33 -5.15 14.99
C GLU A 45 -1.35 -5.57 13.89
N ILE A 46 -1.86 -5.83 12.69
CA ILE A 46 -1.05 -6.18 11.53
C ILE A 46 -0.10 -5.02 11.17
N THR A 47 -0.61 -3.79 11.09
CA THR A 47 0.20 -2.59 10.84
C THR A 47 1.26 -2.41 11.94
N ARG A 48 0.91 -2.60 13.22
CA ARG A 48 1.88 -2.59 14.33
C ARG A 48 3.02 -3.57 14.10
N ASP A 49 2.70 -4.82 13.79
CA ASP A 49 3.69 -5.89 13.62
C ASP A 49 4.56 -5.68 12.38
N LEU A 50 3.99 -5.15 11.29
CA LEU A 50 4.74 -4.73 10.12
C LEU A 50 5.70 -3.57 10.45
N LEU A 51 5.26 -2.56 11.18
CA LEU A 51 6.11 -1.46 11.65
C LEU A 51 7.23 -1.97 12.55
N GLN A 52 6.94 -2.95 13.42
CA GLN A 52 7.92 -3.53 14.34
C GLN A 52 9.05 -4.26 13.58
N THR A 53 8.85 -4.68 12.33
CA THR A 53 9.94 -5.27 11.52
C THR A 53 11.10 -4.31 11.27
N ARG A 54 10.89 -3.01 11.33
CA ARG A 54 11.88 -1.97 11.01
C ARG A 54 12.14 -0.95 12.12
N THR A 55 11.34 -0.95 13.18
CA THR A 55 11.58 -0.10 14.37
C THR A 55 12.51 -0.81 15.35
N ARG A 56 13.37 -0.02 16.03
CA ARG A 56 14.31 -0.52 17.05
C ARG A 56 13.79 -0.34 18.49
N PHE A 57 12.57 0.13 18.64
CA PHE A 57 11.89 0.37 19.91
C PHE A 57 10.51 -0.26 19.85
N GLU A 58 9.98 -0.61 21.02
CA GLU A 58 8.62 -1.11 21.13
C GLU A 58 7.61 0.00 20.87
N LEU A 59 6.61 -0.30 20.05
CA LEU A 59 5.54 0.63 19.68
C LEU A 59 4.51 0.70 20.80
N LYS A 60 4.14 1.91 21.21
CA LYS A 60 3.06 2.15 22.16
C LYS A 60 1.74 2.26 21.41
N THR A 61 0.99 1.16 21.30
CA THR A 61 -0.33 1.18 20.68
C THR A 61 -1.42 1.36 21.71
N VAL A 62 -2.50 2.04 21.32
CA VAL A 62 -3.69 2.27 22.15
C VAL A 62 -4.90 1.63 21.53
N GLY A 63 -5.90 1.35 22.37
CA GLY A 63 -7.22 0.90 21.90
C GLY A 63 -7.94 1.98 21.10
N VAL A 64 -8.91 1.58 20.28
CA VAL A 64 -9.70 2.51 19.47
C VAL A 64 -10.56 3.39 20.38
N PRO A 65 -10.44 4.74 20.31
CA PRO A 65 -11.24 5.65 21.11
C PRO A 65 -12.75 5.55 20.79
N LYS A 66 -13.59 5.99 21.74
CA LYS A 66 -15.04 6.11 21.48
C LYS A 66 -15.30 7.11 20.34
N GLY A 67 -16.21 6.79 19.44
CA GLY A 67 -16.52 7.59 18.26
C GLY A 67 -15.51 7.41 17.12
N VAL A 68 -14.60 6.45 17.22
CA VAL A 68 -13.63 6.12 16.17
C VAL A 68 -13.80 4.66 15.78
N GLU A 69 -13.68 4.35 14.50
CA GLU A 69 -13.61 3.00 13.96
C GLU A 69 -12.47 2.87 12.95
N LEU A 70 -11.89 1.68 12.86
CA LEU A 70 -10.86 1.34 11.87
C LEU A 70 -11.48 0.41 10.82
N LEU A 71 -11.74 0.93 9.62
CA LEU A 71 -12.30 0.18 8.50
C LEU A 71 -11.19 -0.33 7.58
N ASP A 72 -11.37 -1.47 6.93
CA ASP A 72 -10.39 -1.96 5.97
C ASP A 72 -10.30 -1.05 4.74
N SER A 73 -9.07 -0.78 4.25
CA SER A 73 -8.86 0.13 3.12
C SER A 73 -8.56 -0.56 1.79
N GLY A 74 -8.31 -1.87 1.79
CA GLY A 74 -8.03 -2.63 0.57
C GLY A 74 -6.62 -2.45 -0.01
N HIS A 75 -5.83 -1.50 0.49
CA HIS A 75 -4.52 -1.14 -0.05
C HIS A 75 -3.47 -2.24 0.15
N MET A 76 -3.20 -2.61 1.39
CA MET A 76 -2.30 -3.69 1.76
C MET A 76 -2.80 -4.41 3.02
N PHE A 77 -2.17 -5.54 3.35
CA PHE A 77 -2.55 -6.32 4.52
C PHE A 77 -2.48 -5.49 5.80
N GLY A 78 -3.61 -5.40 6.50
CA GLY A 78 -3.76 -4.65 7.74
C GLY A 78 -3.95 -3.15 7.59
N SER A 79 -3.98 -2.61 6.36
CA SER A 79 -4.23 -1.19 6.12
C SER A 79 -5.65 -0.78 6.54
N LYS A 80 -5.78 0.38 7.16
CA LYS A 80 -7.05 0.87 7.72
C LYS A 80 -7.34 2.31 7.28
N GLN A 81 -8.61 2.58 7.09
CA GLN A 81 -9.21 3.90 7.07
C GLN A 81 -9.58 4.30 8.50
N LEU A 82 -9.65 5.60 8.78
CA LEU A 82 -10.17 6.13 10.04
C LEU A 82 -11.57 6.70 9.81
N TYR A 83 -12.59 6.10 10.41
CA TYR A 83 -13.93 6.64 10.52
C TYR A 83 -14.09 7.32 11.87
N VAL A 84 -14.65 8.51 11.87
CA VAL A 84 -14.90 9.32 13.07
C VAL A 84 -16.34 9.79 13.07
N GLU A 85 -17.02 9.60 14.19
CA GLU A 85 -18.31 10.20 14.51
C GLU A 85 -18.13 11.19 15.66
N ALA A 86 -18.36 12.47 15.38
CA ALA A 86 -18.26 13.54 16.36
C ALA A 86 -19.48 13.56 17.30
N GLU A 87 -19.39 14.28 18.42
CA GLU A 87 -20.47 14.35 19.43
C GLU A 87 -21.76 14.97 18.91
N ASP A 88 -21.68 15.83 17.89
CA ASP A 88 -22.84 16.45 17.20
C ASP A 88 -23.41 15.58 16.08
N GLY A 89 -22.87 14.38 15.86
CA GLY A 89 -23.28 13.43 14.85
C GLY A 89 -22.65 13.66 13.47
N ALA A 90 -21.74 14.61 13.29
CA ALA A 90 -21.00 14.80 12.04
C ALA A 90 -20.00 13.66 11.84
N THR A 91 -19.86 13.20 10.61
CA THR A 91 -19.06 12.03 10.30
C THR A 91 -17.94 12.34 9.32
N ILE A 92 -16.76 11.75 9.56
CA ILE A 92 -15.58 11.94 8.75
C ILE A 92 -14.95 10.59 8.43
N VAL A 93 -14.52 10.41 7.18
CA VAL A 93 -13.62 9.31 6.79
C VAL A 93 -12.30 9.89 6.30
N TYR A 94 -11.20 9.34 6.81
CA TYR A 94 -9.89 9.44 6.21
C TYR A 94 -9.52 8.09 5.57
N SER A 95 -9.43 8.05 4.25
CA SER A 95 -9.21 6.81 3.51
C SER A 95 -7.83 6.16 3.77
N GLY A 96 -6.81 6.95 4.16
CA GLY A 96 -5.44 6.52 3.92
C GLY A 96 -5.26 6.19 2.44
N ASP A 97 -4.29 5.34 2.12
CA ASP A 97 -4.22 4.72 0.80
C ASP A 97 -5.25 3.59 0.72
N TYR A 98 -5.91 3.47 -0.44
CA TYR A 98 -7.03 2.54 -0.59
C TYR A 98 -7.10 1.91 -1.98
N GLN A 99 -7.75 0.74 -2.07
CA GLN A 99 -7.98 0.01 -3.31
C GLN A 99 -9.35 -0.68 -3.28
N LEU A 100 -10.13 -0.56 -4.36
CA LEU A 100 -11.45 -1.19 -4.50
C LEU A 100 -11.36 -2.61 -5.04
N GLN A 101 -10.36 -2.89 -5.87
CA GLN A 101 -10.17 -4.24 -6.43
C GLN A 101 -9.62 -5.18 -5.37
N VAL A 102 -10.06 -6.44 -5.43
CA VAL A 102 -9.68 -7.45 -4.44
C VAL A 102 -8.21 -7.83 -4.60
N SER A 103 -7.46 -7.75 -3.52
CA SER A 103 -6.08 -8.28 -3.45
C SER A 103 -6.08 -9.71 -2.91
N PRO A 104 -5.19 -10.60 -3.41
CA PRO A 104 -5.07 -11.95 -2.85
C PRO A 104 -4.46 -11.99 -1.44
N VAL A 105 -3.94 -10.87 -0.94
CA VAL A 105 -3.21 -10.79 0.34
C VAL A 105 -3.66 -9.63 1.24
N ALA A 106 -4.69 -8.88 0.87
CA ALA A 106 -5.22 -7.80 1.69
C ALA A 106 -6.73 -7.96 1.93
N GLN A 107 -7.22 -7.38 2.98
CA GLN A 107 -8.64 -7.33 3.27
C GLN A 107 -9.37 -6.49 2.21
N ARG A 108 -10.63 -6.85 1.92
CA ARG A 108 -11.47 -6.04 1.04
C ARG A 108 -11.80 -4.72 1.72
N ILE A 109 -11.83 -3.63 0.93
CA ILE A 109 -12.21 -2.32 1.43
C ILE A 109 -13.64 -2.31 2.00
N GLU A 110 -13.82 -1.56 3.09
CA GLU A 110 -15.12 -1.22 3.66
C GLU A 110 -15.44 0.24 3.38
N ILE A 111 -16.54 0.52 2.68
CA ILE A 111 -16.97 1.90 2.40
C ILE A 111 -18.12 2.26 3.34
N ARG A 112 -17.96 3.35 4.08
CA ARG A 112 -18.96 3.87 5.02
C ARG A 112 -19.41 5.27 4.58
N LYS A 113 -20.70 5.57 4.73
CA LYS A 113 -21.24 6.92 4.49
C LYS A 113 -20.63 7.90 5.50
N ALA A 114 -20.27 9.10 5.01
CA ALA A 114 -19.73 10.16 5.85
C ALA A 114 -20.03 11.55 5.26
N ASP A 115 -20.14 12.57 6.12
CA ASP A 115 -20.36 13.96 5.70
C ASP A 115 -19.12 14.56 5.06
N THR A 116 -17.93 14.18 5.55
CA THR A 116 -16.65 14.65 5.04
C THR A 116 -15.75 13.46 4.71
N LEU A 117 -15.13 13.50 3.53
CA LEU A 117 -14.16 12.53 3.08
C LEU A 117 -12.79 13.17 2.86
N ILE A 118 -11.75 12.62 3.47
CA ILE A 118 -10.35 12.94 3.20
C ILE A 118 -9.78 11.77 2.42
N ILE A 119 -9.46 11.97 1.12
CA ILE A 119 -9.18 10.87 0.19
C ILE A 119 -7.77 10.98 -0.42
N ASP A 120 -7.09 9.84 -0.58
CA ASP A 120 -5.82 9.73 -1.32
C ASP A 120 -5.98 10.17 -2.78
N SER A 121 -4.92 10.77 -3.32
CA SER A 121 -4.86 11.31 -4.67
C SER A 121 -3.62 10.84 -5.45
N THR A 122 -3.24 9.59 -5.28
CA THR A 122 -2.07 9.00 -5.96
C THR A 122 -2.28 8.95 -7.48
N TYR A 123 -3.50 8.63 -7.95
CA TYR A 123 -3.86 8.64 -9.38
C TYR A 123 -4.97 9.63 -9.66
N PRO A 124 -4.64 10.96 -9.79
CA PRO A 124 -5.61 12.04 -9.86
C PRO A 124 -6.19 12.28 -11.26
N TYR A 125 -5.74 11.54 -12.27
CA TYR A 125 -6.05 11.79 -13.69
C TYR A 125 -7.14 10.84 -14.21
N PRO A 126 -8.22 11.37 -14.85
CA PRO A 126 -9.31 10.54 -15.39
C PRO A 126 -8.90 9.55 -16.49
N ASP A 127 -7.79 9.82 -17.17
CA ASP A 127 -7.24 8.99 -18.24
C ASP A 127 -6.32 7.86 -17.75
N VAL A 128 -5.98 7.84 -16.46
CA VAL A 128 -5.26 6.73 -15.83
C VAL A 128 -6.31 5.73 -15.31
N VAL A 129 -6.50 4.66 -16.06
CA VAL A 129 -7.46 3.59 -15.75
C VAL A 129 -6.70 2.27 -15.68
N PHE A 130 -6.82 1.56 -14.57
CA PHE A 130 -6.24 0.23 -14.41
C PHE A 130 -7.14 -0.84 -15.02
N ASP A 131 -6.50 -1.83 -15.61
CA ASP A 131 -7.16 -3.08 -15.98
C ASP A 131 -7.67 -3.81 -14.73
N ASP A 132 -8.53 -4.79 -14.93
CA ASP A 132 -8.95 -5.68 -13.85
C ASP A 132 -7.73 -6.37 -13.23
N LYS A 133 -7.66 -6.39 -11.90
CA LYS A 133 -6.51 -6.94 -11.18
C LYS A 133 -6.31 -8.44 -11.49
N GLU A 134 -7.39 -9.21 -11.69
CA GLU A 134 -7.30 -10.63 -12.02
C GLU A 134 -6.72 -10.82 -13.43
N GLU A 135 -7.03 -9.92 -14.39
CA GLU A 135 -6.43 -9.96 -15.74
C GLU A 135 -4.92 -9.65 -15.68
N VAL A 136 -4.51 -8.68 -14.85
CA VAL A 136 -3.10 -8.38 -14.64
C VAL A 136 -2.37 -9.56 -13.98
N ILE A 137 -2.98 -10.18 -12.95
CA ILE A 137 -2.46 -11.39 -12.29
C ILE A 137 -2.30 -12.52 -13.30
N THR A 138 -3.31 -12.78 -14.11
CA THR A 138 -3.27 -13.80 -15.17
C THR A 138 -2.13 -13.53 -16.16
N SER A 139 -1.93 -12.27 -16.55
CA SER A 139 -0.82 -11.85 -17.42
C SER A 139 0.55 -12.10 -16.81
N ILE A 140 0.71 -11.85 -15.50
CA ILE A 140 1.92 -12.16 -14.74
C ILE A 140 2.17 -13.67 -14.74
N GLN A 141 1.16 -14.47 -14.45
CA GLN A 141 1.26 -15.94 -14.43
C GLN A 141 1.65 -16.50 -15.81
N HIS A 142 1.03 -16.01 -16.89
CA HIS A 142 1.41 -16.37 -18.25
C HIS A 142 2.85 -15.99 -18.57
N TYR A 143 3.29 -14.80 -18.14
CA TYR A 143 4.69 -14.36 -18.33
C TYR A 143 5.68 -15.28 -17.63
N ILE A 144 5.42 -15.66 -16.38
CA ILE A 144 6.25 -16.61 -15.61
C ILE A 144 6.28 -17.95 -16.34
N LYS A 145 5.12 -18.55 -16.62
CA LYS A 145 5.02 -19.87 -17.25
C LYS A 145 5.75 -19.99 -18.59
N ALA A 146 5.68 -18.92 -19.40
CA ALA A 146 6.34 -18.91 -20.72
C ALA A 146 7.89 -18.83 -20.64
N ARG A 147 8.48 -18.58 -19.47
CA ARG A 147 9.92 -18.30 -19.31
C ARG A 147 10.64 -19.19 -18.34
N MET A 148 9.94 -19.77 -17.36
CA MET A 148 10.54 -20.56 -16.30
C MET A 148 11.33 -21.79 -16.79
N ASP A 149 10.99 -22.33 -17.98
CA ASP A 149 11.70 -23.47 -18.57
C ASP A 149 13.01 -23.05 -19.27
N THR A 150 13.16 -21.77 -19.62
CA THR A 150 14.28 -21.25 -20.43
C THR A 150 15.20 -20.31 -19.68
N GLY A 151 14.85 -19.91 -18.47
CA GLY A 151 15.62 -18.99 -17.62
C GLY A 151 14.91 -18.66 -16.34
N SER A 152 15.44 -17.71 -15.59
CA SER A 152 14.85 -17.21 -14.36
C SER A 152 14.07 -15.93 -14.61
N VAL A 153 12.95 -15.74 -13.92
CA VAL A 153 12.18 -14.51 -13.91
C VAL A 153 12.52 -13.73 -12.65
N LEU A 154 12.92 -12.48 -12.79
CA LEU A 154 13.24 -11.58 -11.69
C LEU A 154 12.25 -10.41 -11.63
N PHE A 155 11.46 -10.38 -10.58
CA PHE A 155 10.59 -9.24 -10.28
C PHE A 155 11.26 -8.23 -9.38
N GLY A 156 11.21 -6.95 -9.76
CA GLY A 156 11.42 -5.82 -8.88
C GLY A 156 10.12 -5.42 -8.21
N ALA A 157 10.10 -5.34 -6.87
CA ALA A 157 8.90 -5.00 -6.11
C ALA A 157 9.21 -4.12 -4.89
N TYR A 158 8.20 -3.40 -4.40
CA TYR A 158 8.24 -2.87 -3.05
C TYR A 158 8.23 -4.02 -2.06
N ALA A 159 9.16 -3.98 -1.10
CA ALA A 159 9.38 -5.10 -0.17
C ALA A 159 8.18 -5.38 0.75
N MET A 160 7.31 -4.40 0.94
CA MET A 160 6.11 -4.47 1.77
C MET A 160 4.87 -4.23 0.91
N GLY A 161 3.89 -5.12 0.97
CA GLY A 161 2.67 -5.12 0.17
C GLY A 161 2.87 -5.85 -1.17
N LYS A 162 3.55 -5.25 -2.13
CA LYS A 162 3.70 -5.77 -3.50
C LYS A 162 4.49 -7.09 -3.58
N ALA A 163 5.55 -7.23 -2.81
CA ALA A 163 6.32 -8.48 -2.79
C ALA A 163 5.48 -9.67 -2.30
N GLN A 164 4.65 -9.47 -1.27
CA GLN A 164 3.76 -10.50 -0.74
C GLN A 164 2.64 -10.86 -1.73
N GLU A 165 2.10 -9.87 -2.45
CA GLU A 165 1.13 -10.11 -3.52
C GLU A 165 1.76 -10.96 -4.64
N LEU A 166 2.99 -10.66 -5.07
CA LEU A 166 3.72 -11.46 -6.06
C LEU A 166 4.07 -12.87 -5.56
N ILE A 167 4.45 -13.03 -4.28
CA ILE A 167 4.66 -14.37 -3.69
C ILE A 167 3.37 -15.18 -3.81
N LYS A 168 2.23 -14.61 -3.41
CA LYS A 168 0.94 -15.30 -3.49
C LYS A 168 0.57 -15.68 -4.93
N ILE A 169 0.79 -14.78 -5.89
CA ILE A 169 0.59 -15.06 -7.32
C ILE A 169 1.43 -16.25 -7.80
N CYS A 170 2.69 -16.34 -7.36
CA CYS A 170 3.56 -17.49 -7.64
C CYS A 170 3.07 -18.77 -6.97
N ASN A 171 2.64 -18.69 -5.70
CA ASN A 171 2.14 -19.84 -4.96
C ASN A 171 0.87 -20.43 -5.58
N ASP A 172 -0.01 -19.60 -6.14
CA ASP A 172 -1.22 -20.05 -6.84
C ASP A 172 -0.89 -20.81 -8.16
N MET A 173 0.36 -20.70 -8.64
CA MET A 173 0.91 -21.50 -9.73
C MET A 173 1.69 -22.75 -9.24
N GLY A 174 1.79 -22.98 -7.95
CA GLY A 174 2.65 -24.02 -7.35
C GLY A 174 4.14 -23.69 -7.37
N VAL A 175 4.50 -22.42 -7.45
CA VAL A 175 5.88 -21.92 -7.47
C VAL A 175 6.20 -21.21 -6.16
N ALA A 176 7.26 -21.65 -5.45
CA ALA A 176 7.82 -20.94 -4.30
C ALA A 176 8.95 -20.01 -4.82
N PRO A 177 8.78 -18.67 -4.83
CA PRO A 177 9.83 -17.79 -5.34
C PRO A 177 10.97 -17.62 -4.32
N ILE A 178 12.15 -17.23 -4.81
CA ILE A 178 13.27 -16.79 -3.95
C ILE A 178 13.06 -15.31 -3.61
N VAL A 179 13.23 -14.98 -2.33
CA VAL A 179 13.10 -13.60 -1.83
C VAL A 179 14.31 -13.21 -0.97
N ASP A 180 14.59 -11.91 -0.88
CA ASP A 180 15.60 -11.40 0.05
C ASP A 180 15.10 -11.40 1.52
N SER A 181 16.04 -11.38 2.47
CA SER A 181 15.77 -11.43 3.91
C SER A 181 14.83 -10.35 4.43
N ASN A 182 14.83 -9.15 3.80
CA ASN A 182 13.88 -8.09 4.18
C ASN A 182 12.45 -8.46 3.76
N ILE A 183 12.26 -8.98 2.54
CA ILE A 183 10.96 -9.48 2.08
C ILE A 183 10.52 -10.67 2.93
N ALA A 184 11.42 -11.64 3.21
CA ALA A 184 11.13 -12.80 4.05
C ALA A 184 10.65 -12.39 5.46
N LYS A 185 11.36 -11.46 6.10
CA LYS A 185 10.99 -10.93 7.41
C LYS A 185 9.60 -10.31 7.43
N ILE A 186 9.25 -9.52 6.40
CA ILE A 186 7.94 -8.90 6.25
C ILE A 186 6.88 -9.96 6.00
N SER A 187 7.13 -10.91 5.10
CA SER A 187 6.24 -12.02 4.77
C SER A 187 5.93 -12.91 5.98
N GLY A 188 6.88 -13.05 6.90
CA GLY A 188 6.66 -13.73 8.18
C GLY A 188 5.58 -13.06 9.07
N VAL A 189 5.33 -11.75 8.92
CA VAL A 189 4.19 -11.09 9.57
C VAL A 189 2.88 -11.55 8.95
N TYR A 190 2.81 -11.60 7.62
CA TYR A 190 1.62 -12.09 6.91
C TYR A 190 1.25 -13.50 7.36
N SER A 191 2.23 -14.41 7.45
CA SER A 191 2.00 -15.79 7.88
C SER A 191 1.48 -15.87 9.34
N ARG A 192 2.04 -15.07 10.25
CA ARG A 192 1.55 -15.01 11.64
C ARG A 192 0.11 -14.53 11.77
N HIS A 193 -0.37 -13.76 10.79
CA HIS A 193 -1.75 -13.26 10.74
C HIS A 193 -2.64 -14.03 9.74
N GLY A 194 -2.22 -15.25 9.34
CA GLY A 194 -3.07 -16.19 8.60
C GLY A 194 -3.01 -16.10 7.08
N ILE A 195 -2.06 -15.36 6.49
CA ILE A 195 -1.81 -15.38 5.05
C ILE A 195 -0.61 -16.26 4.77
N ASP A 196 -0.86 -17.49 4.34
CA ASP A 196 0.22 -18.42 3.98
C ASP A 196 0.93 -17.97 2.71
N LEU A 197 2.26 -17.80 2.84
CA LEU A 197 3.17 -17.44 1.77
C LEU A 197 4.31 -18.43 1.76
N ASP A 198 4.44 -19.20 0.66
CA ASP A 198 5.53 -20.14 0.44
C ASP A 198 6.64 -19.48 -0.39
N PHE A 199 7.86 -19.46 0.13
CA PHE A 199 9.03 -18.86 -0.51
C PHE A 199 10.33 -19.45 0.07
N SER A 200 11.42 -19.32 -0.69
CA SER A 200 12.77 -19.60 -0.20
C SER A 200 13.50 -18.30 0.12
N GLU A 201 14.01 -18.15 1.33
CA GLU A 201 14.85 -17.00 1.70
C GLU A 201 16.28 -17.21 1.22
N ARG A 202 16.87 -16.19 0.57
CA ARG A 202 18.29 -16.16 0.23
C ARG A 202 18.86 -14.77 0.49
N GLU A 203 20.02 -14.76 1.16
CA GLU A 203 20.85 -13.56 1.18
C GLU A 203 21.37 -13.33 -0.24
N LEU A 204 20.99 -12.19 -0.82
CA LEU A 204 21.52 -11.73 -2.11
C LEU A 204 22.95 -11.19 -1.89
N GLY A 205 23.85 -12.07 -1.41
CA GLY A 205 25.26 -11.82 -1.19
C GLY A 205 26.08 -11.78 -2.48
N ASP A 206 27.41 -11.84 -2.34
CA ASP A 206 28.33 -11.79 -3.47
C ASP A 206 28.51 -13.16 -4.17
N THR A 207 27.98 -14.22 -3.58
CA THR A 207 28.07 -15.60 -4.11
C THR A 207 26.65 -16.16 -4.26
N VAL A 208 26.29 -16.47 -5.49
CA VAL A 208 25.09 -17.21 -5.87
C VAL A 208 25.54 -18.56 -6.40
N SER A 209 25.00 -19.67 -5.90
CA SER A 209 25.36 -21.01 -6.31
C SER A 209 24.40 -21.59 -7.35
N ASP A 210 24.81 -22.65 -8.08
CA ASP A 210 23.92 -23.35 -9.02
C ASP A 210 22.65 -23.93 -8.33
N ALA A 211 22.73 -24.22 -7.02
CA ALA A 211 21.60 -24.71 -6.24
C ALA A 211 20.52 -23.63 -6.08
N ASP A 212 20.91 -22.36 -6.08
CA ASP A 212 19.97 -21.22 -5.93
C ASP A 212 19.09 -21.01 -7.18
N PHE A 213 19.41 -21.66 -8.30
CA PHE A 213 18.66 -21.56 -9.56
C PHE A 213 17.72 -22.75 -9.85
N LYS A 214 17.46 -23.58 -8.85
CA LYS A 214 16.39 -24.58 -8.99
C LYS A 214 15.00 -23.92 -9.02
N GLU A 215 14.88 -22.76 -8.37
CA GLU A 215 13.64 -21.98 -8.34
C GLU A 215 13.61 -21.00 -9.52
N PRO A 216 12.56 -21.03 -10.34
CA PRO A 216 12.52 -20.25 -11.58
C PRO A 216 12.20 -18.76 -11.38
N VAL A 217 11.71 -18.36 -10.20
CA VAL A 217 11.23 -17.00 -9.93
C VAL A 217 11.94 -16.37 -8.74
N TRP A 218 12.34 -15.12 -8.91
CA TRP A 218 12.97 -14.28 -7.88
C TRP A 218 12.14 -13.02 -7.68
N ILE A 219 11.97 -12.60 -6.44
CA ILE A 219 11.36 -11.32 -6.09
C ILE A 219 12.36 -10.55 -5.23
N ALA A 220 12.80 -9.39 -5.72
CA ALA A 220 13.79 -8.55 -5.06
C ALA A 220 13.25 -7.13 -4.86
N SER A 221 13.72 -6.47 -3.80
CA SER A 221 13.46 -5.05 -3.62
C SER A 221 13.94 -4.24 -4.83
N MET A 222 13.19 -3.24 -5.29
CA MET A 222 13.45 -2.47 -6.51
C MET A 222 14.90 -2.01 -6.66
N HIS A 223 15.52 -1.52 -5.59
CA HIS A 223 16.91 -1.06 -5.60
C HIS A 223 17.96 -2.19 -5.76
N LYS A 224 17.57 -3.46 -5.55
CA LYS A 224 18.45 -4.61 -5.67
C LYS A 224 18.37 -5.30 -7.05
N VAL A 225 17.38 -4.97 -7.87
CA VAL A 225 17.13 -5.65 -9.17
C VAL A 225 18.36 -5.69 -10.07
N ASN A 226 19.04 -4.57 -10.25
CA ASN A 226 20.25 -4.52 -11.10
C ASN A 226 21.38 -5.40 -10.57
N ARG A 227 21.56 -5.47 -9.25
CA ARG A 227 22.57 -6.34 -8.60
C ARG A 227 22.25 -7.81 -8.83
N VAL A 228 20.99 -8.21 -8.57
CA VAL A 228 20.56 -9.62 -8.79
C VAL A 228 20.68 -9.99 -10.26
N ARG A 229 20.25 -9.12 -11.18
CA ARG A 229 20.40 -9.30 -12.63
C ARG A 229 21.87 -9.58 -13.02
N SER A 230 22.81 -8.77 -12.49
CA SER A 230 24.24 -8.93 -12.78
C SER A 230 24.80 -10.24 -12.22
N LEU A 231 24.42 -10.64 -11.02
CA LEU A 231 24.84 -11.92 -10.41
C LEU A 231 24.34 -13.11 -11.23
N VAL A 232 23.07 -13.12 -11.61
CA VAL A 232 22.48 -14.20 -12.41
C VAL A 232 23.09 -14.25 -13.82
N ALA A 233 23.34 -13.11 -14.45
CA ALA A 233 24.00 -13.03 -15.75
C ALA A 233 25.46 -13.54 -15.71
N ALA A 234 26.19 -13.29 -14.62
CA ALA A 234 27.58 -13.79 -14.44
C ALA A 234 27.65 -15.32 -14.39
N MET A 235 26.55 -16.00 -14.07
CA MET A 235 26.46 -17.46 -14.08
C MET A 235 26.05 -18.06 -15.44
N ASN A 236 26.10 -17.24 -16.48
CA ASN A 236 25.72 -17.60 -17.85
C ASN A 236 24.27 -18.11 -17.99
N ARG A 237 23.37 -17.59 -17.11
CA ARG A 237 21.94 -17.91 -17.14
C ARG A 237 21.13 -16.75 -17.71
N LYS A 238 20.06 -17.09 -18.44
CA LYS A 238 19.13 -16.12 -18.99
C LYS A 238 18.22 -15.59 -17.87
N VAL A 239 18.12 -14.27 -17.75
CA VAL A 239 17.26 -13.60 -16.77
C VAL A 239 16.27 -12.71 -17.50
N PHE A 240 15.01 -12.91 -17.19
CA PHE A 240 13.90 -12.07 -17.67
C PHE A 240 13.47 -11.15 -16.52
N THR A 241 13.59 -9.86 -16.72
CA THR A 241 13.27 -8.87 -15.69
C THR A 241 11.85 -8.35 -15.85
N ALA A 242 11.17 -8.17 -14.72
CA ALA A 242 9.84 -7.61 -14.67
C ALA A 242 9.69 -6.64 -13.49
N VAL A 243 8.74 -5.73 -13.58
CA VAL A 243 8.27 -4.91 -12.46
C VAL A 243 6.75 -4.99 -12.39
N ALA A 244 6.20 -5.02 -11.18
CA ALA A 244 4.78 -4.97 -10.93
C ALA A 244 4.48 -3.78 -10.00
N THR A 245 3.83 -2.75 -10.54
CA THR A 245 3.49 -1.51 -9.82
C THR A 245 2.45 -0.72 -10.59
N GLY A 246 1.55 0.00 -9.91
CA GLY A 246 0.63 0.92 -10.58
C GLY A 246 1.33 2.03 -11.36
N PHE A 247 2.54 2.44 -10.94
CA PHE A 247 3.35 3.42 -11.68
C PHE A 247 3.78 2.95 -13.08
N ALA A 248 3.64 1.67 -13.41
CA ALA A 248 3.86 1.16 -14.78
C ALA A 248 2.94 1.81 -15.83
N MET A 249 1.82 2.41 -15.43
CA MET A 249 0.95 3.20 -16.30
C MET A 249 1.57 4.53 -16.73
N THR A 250 2.37 5.14 -15.87
CA THR A 250 2.85 6.52 -16.06
C THR A 250 4.36 6.63 -16.18
N GLN A 251 5.10 5.57 -15.82
CA GLN A 251 6.56 5.54 -15.82
C GLN A 251 7.09 4.35 -16.61
N ARG A 252 8.31 4.50 -17.15
CA ARG A 252 9.06 3.40 -17.78
C ARG A 252 10.17 2.92 -16.86
N PHE A 253 10.21 1.61 -16.66
CA PHE A 253 11.22 0.93 -15.88
C PHE A 253 12.21 0.21 -16.79
N ASN A 254 13.47 0.12 -16.37
CA ASN A 254 14.51 -0.60 -17.12
C ASN A 254 14.40 -2.11 -16.88
N THR A 255 13.30 -2.70 -17.34
CA THR A 255 12.97 -4.13 -17.27
C THR A 255 12.41 -4.61 -18.60
N ASP A 256 12.44 -5.93 -18.85
CA ASP A 256 11.93 -6.51 -20.11
C ASP A 256 10.41 -6.33 -20.25
N VAL A 257 9.69 -6.33 -19.11
CA VAL A 257 8.25 -6.10 -19.05
C VAL A 257 7.88 -5.34 -17.78
N GLN A 258 6.76 -4.62 -17.84
CA GLN A 258 6.14 -3.98 -16.68
C GLN A 258 4.65 -4.29 -16.63
N PHE A 259 4.14 -4.58 -15.43
CA PHE A 259 2.74 -4.87 -15.14
C PHE A 259 2.15 -3.78 -14.26
N ALA A 260 0.99 -3.25 -14.67
CA ALA A 260 0.28 -2.21 -13.94
C ALA A 260 -0.53 -2.79 -12.75
N LEU A 261 0.14 -3.51 -11.86
CA LEU A 261 -0.46 -4.09 -10.66
C LEU A 261 -0.50 -3.06 -9.55
N SER A 262 -1.62 -2.37 -9.41
CA SER A 262 -1.78 -1.26 -8.45
C SER A 262 -2.37 -1.72 -7.11
N ASP A 263 -1.88 -1.09 -6.03
CA ASP A 263 -2.45 -1.15 -4.67
C ASP A 263 -3.28 0.11 -4.35
N HIS A 264 -3.35 1.06 -5.28
CA HIS A 264 -4.15 2.27 -5.17
C HIS A 264 -5.29 2.26 -6.18
N ALA A 265 -6.38 2.89 -5.83
CA ALA A 265 -7.50 3.13 -6.73
C ALA A 265 -7.11 4.11 -7.85
N ASP A 266 -7.67 3.90 -9.03
CA ASP A 266 -7.65 4.88 -10.12
C ASP A 266 -8.77 5.94 -9.94
N PHE A 267 -8.82 6.91 -10.86
CA PHE A 267 -9.81 7.98 -10.80
C PHE A 267 -11.27 7.45 -10.88
N ARG A 268 -11.53 6.44 -11.71
CA ARG A 268 -12.87 5.83 -11.83
C ARG A 268 -13.29 5.15 -10.53
N GLN A 269 -12.39 4.40 -9.93
CA GLN A 269 -12.62 3.74 -8.64
C GLN A 269 -12.77 4.78 -7.51
N ALA A 270 -12.05 5.90 -7.58
CA ALA A 270 -12.23 7.00 -6.64
C ALA A 270 -13.63 7.62 -6.73
N ILE A 271 -14.17 7.81 -7.93
CA ILE A 271 -15.56 8.25 -8.12
C ILE A 271 -16.54 7.22 -7.52
N GLU A 272 -16.34 5.94 -7.79
CA GLU A 272 -17.16 4.86 -7.21
C GLU A 272 -17.13 4.89 -5.67
N TYR A 273 -15.94 5.08 -5.07
CA TYR A 273 -15.81 5.25 -3.62
C TYR A 273 -16.60 6.45 -3.12
N ILE A 274 -16.45 7.62 -3.78
CA ILE A 274 -17.13 8.87 -3.41
C ILE A 274 -18.66 8.72 -3.49
N GLU A 275 -19.16 8.08 -4.54
CA GLU A 275 -20.61 7.84 -4.71
C GLU A 275 -21.18 6.95 -3.60
N GLN A 276 -20.44 5.89 -3.20
CA GLN A 276 -20.86 5.01 -2.11
C GLN A 276 -20.77 5.68 -0.74
N CYS A 277 -19.74 6.48 -0.50
CA CYS A 277 -19.54 7.25 0.72
C CYS A 277 -20.55 8.41 0.87
N GLY A 278 -20.88 9.08 -0.23
CA GLY A 278 -21.86 10.19 -0.31
C GLY A 278 -21.48 11.44 0.48
N PRO A 279 -20.22 11.92 0.45
CA PRO A 279 -19.80 13.05 1.26
C PRO A 279 -20.36 14.37 0.73
N LYS A 280 -20.61 15.31 1.65
CA LYS A 280 -20.96 16.71 1.32
C LYS A 280 -19.71 17.52 0.96
N LEU A 281 -18.55 17.17 1.54
CA LEU A 281 -17.28 17.85 1.35
C LEU A 281 -16.15 16.82 1.20
N ILE A 282 -15.28 17.05 0.23
CA ILE A 282 -14.13 16.19 -0.05
C ILE A 282 -12.83 16.98 0.11
N TYR A 283 -11.91 16.46 0.89
CA TYR A 283 -10.53 16.91 0.92
C TYR A 283 -9.64 15.89 0.21
N THR A 284 -8.92 16.34 -0.81
CA THR A 284 -7.95 15.48 -1.52
C THR A 284 -6.57 15.62 -0.87
N ARG A 285 -5.88 14.50 -0.65
CA ARG A 285 -4.58 14.45 0.02
C ARG A 285 -3.56 13.64 -0.76
N GLY A 286 -2.30 14.06 -0.71
CA GLY A 286 -1.19 13.39 -1.38
C GLY A 286 -0.58 14.26 -2.47
N GLN A 287 0.31 13.68 -3.26
CA GLN A 287 1.10 14.43 -4.25
C GLN A 287 0.24 15.04 -5.37
N GLY A 288 -0.86 14.40 -5.74
CA GLY A 288 -1.78 14.85 -6.79
C GLY A 288 -2.98 15.66 -6.31
N CYS A 289 -3.03 16.11 -5.03
CA CYS A 289 -4.23 16.66 -4.40
C CYS A 289 -4.85 17.86 -5.14
N ASP A 290 -4.06 18.81 -5.66
CA ASP A 290 -4.57 19.97 -6.41
C ASP A 290 -5.28 19.55 -7.70
N ILE A 291 -4.65 18.62 -8.44
CA ILE A 291 -5.18 18.11 -9.71
C ILE A 291 -6.45 17.31 -9.45
N PHE A 292 -6.43 16.45 -8.43
CA PHE A 292 -7.57 15.62 -8.09
C PHE A 292 -8.77 16.45 -7.64
N ALA A 293 -8.58 17.44 -6.76
CA ALA A 293 -9.65 18.37 -6.36
C ALA A 293 -10.23 19.13 -7.56
N LYS A 294 -9.37 19.59 -8.48
CA LYS A 294 -9.84 20.24 -9.72
C LYS A 294 -10.69 19.30 -10.58
N ASN A 295 -10.25 18.06 -10.78
CA ASN A 295 -10.97 17.06 -11.56
C ASN A 295 -12.30 16.68 -10.88
N LEU A 296 -12.33 16.49 -9.56
CA LEU A 296 -13.56 16.23 -8.82
C LEU A 296 -14.56 17.41 -8.94
N LYS A 297 -14.10 18.66 -8.86
CA LYS A 297 -14.96 19.83 -9.09
C LYS A 297 -15.58 19.83 -10.48
N SER A 298 -14.83 19.44 -11.51
CA SER A 298 -15.36 19.36 -12.88
C SER A 298 -16.42 18.26 -13.03
N HIS A 299 -16.46 17.28 -12.11
CA HIS A 299 -17.48 16.24 -12.02
C HIS A 299 -18.63 16.59 -11.05
N GLY A 300 -18.66 17.84 -10.53
CA GLY A 300 -19.75 18.33 -9.71
C GLY A 300 -19.60 18.12 -8.20
N TYR A 301 -18.45 17.64 -7.73
CA TYR A 301 -18.20 17.44 -6.29
C TYR A 301 -17.65 18.70 -5.62
N ASP A 302 -18.06 18.96 -4.37
CA ASP A 302 -17.39 19.97 -3.54
C ASP A 302 -16.07 19.38 -3.00
N ALA A 303 -14.97 19.68 -3.67
CA ALA A 303 -13.66 19.11 -3.37
C ALA A 303 -12.60 20.20 -3.20
N GLN A 304 -11.72 20.06 -2.22
CA GLN A 304 -10.64 21.00 -1.92
C GLN A 304 -9.32 20.25 -1.69
N PRO A 305 -8.17 20.78 -2.18
CA PRO A 305 -6.90 20.18 -1.89
C PRO A 305 -6.53 20.43 -0.43
N LEU A 306 -6.04 19.40 0.25
CA LEU A 306 -5.47 19.52 1.58
C LEU A 306 -3.96 19.78 1.45
N GLY A 307 -3.59 21.03 1.14
CA GLY A 307 -2.21 21.49 1.01
C GLY A 307 -1.45 21.50 2.33
N ARG A 308 -0.12 21.69 2.26
CA ARG A 308 0.74 21.82 3.47
C ARG A 308 0.28 22.96 4.38
N ASP A 309 -0.27 24.02 3.84
CA ASP A 309 -0.73 25.21 4.56
C ASP A 309 -2.13 25.04 5.15
N THR A 310 -2.96 24.16 4.59
CA THR A 310 -4.29 23.80 5.13
C THR A 310 -4.23 22.74 6.23
N ALA A 311 -3.05 22.21 6.54
CA ALA A 311 -2.84 21.27 7.64
C ALA A 311 -3.30 21.79 9.03
N ASN A 312 -3.58 23.10 9.16
CA ASN A 312 -4.11 23.76 10.33
C ASN A 312 -5.60 24.12 10.22
N LEU A 313 -6.27 23.74 9.15
CA LEU A 313 -7.74 23.71 9.15
C LEU A 313 -8.18 22.63 10.14
N VAL A 314 -8.01 22.97 11.40
CA VAL A 314 -8.81 22.40 12.47
C VAL A 314 -10.23 22.54 11.96
N MET A 315 -10.93 21.44 11.81
CA MET A 315 -12.35 21.50 11.62
C MET A 315 -12.93 22.07 12.90
N ASN A 316 -12.95 23.41 13.00
CA ASN A 316 -13.56 24.19 14.10
C ASN A 316 -15.10 24.16 14.00
N HIS A 317 -15.67 23.23 13.26
CA HIS A 317 -17.08 23.07 13.05
C HIS A 317 -17.54 21.62 13.27
N ILE A 318 -16.81 20.88 14.12
CA ILE A 318 -17.31 19.60 14.63
C ILE A 318 -17.06 19.55 16.13
#